data_cfd565ce67e05b44299a7b895494b066
#
_entry.id   cfd565ce67e05b44299a7b895494b066
#
_cell.length_a   1.000
_cell.length_b   1.000
_cell.length_c   1.000
_cell.angle_alpha   90.00
_cell.angle_beta   90.00
_cell.angle_gamma   90.00
#
_symmetry.space_group_name_H-M   'P 1'
#
loop_
_entity.id
_entity.type
_entity.pdbx_description
1 polymer ?
#
loop_
_entity_poly.entity_id
_entity_poly.type
_entity_poly.pdbx_seq_one_letter_code
_entity_poly.pdbx_strand_id
1 'polypeptide(L)'
;SMNRSEMFLVMSVGMATISGGVMAAYIGMLGGDDPTARLQFAKYLITASVMTAPGAIVFSKIIIPQTESLSHIEASIPRDKAGKNILDAISNGAIEGLKLAVTVAALLLVFIAMVALLNYLLGDLIGHYTGLNQWLSEMAGHPVIFNFQTLIGWIFTPIAWIMGVCNADTGYVGSLLGTKI
;
A
#
# COMPACT_ATOMS: atom_id res chain seq x y z
N SER A 1 17.36 -11.69 -17.98
CA SER A 1 16.73 -11.79 -16.66
C SER A 1 16.99 -10.49 -15.91
N MET A 2 15.96 -9.94 -15.23
CA MET A 2 16.12 -8.75 -14.40
C MET A 2 17.08 -9.03 -13.24
N ASN A 3 17.92 -8.03 -12.95
CA ASN A 3 18.83 -8.04 -11.83
C ASN A 3 18.08 -7.84 -10.51
N ARG A 4 18.63 -8.26 -9.37
CA ARG A 4 18.01 -8.11 -8.04
C ARG A 4 17.64 -6.66 -7.73
N SER A 5 18.51 -5.71 -8.05
CA SER A 5 18.26 -4.28 -7.86
C SER A 5 17.12 -3.76 -8.74
N GLU A 6 17.02 -4.23 -9.99
CA GLU A 6 15.93 -3.87 -10.91
C GLU A 6 14.60 -4.47 -10.46
N MET A 7 14.60 -5.74 -10.04
CA MET A 7 13.39 -6.39 -9.53
C MET A 7 12.85 -5.69 -8.28
N PHE A 8 13.73 -5.37 -7.33
CA PHE A 8 13.35 -4.63 -6.12
C PHE A 8 12.83 -3.23 -6.43
N LEU A 9 13.44 -2.55 -7.41
CA LEU A 9 12.97 -1.25 -7.90
C LEU A 9 11.55 -1.33 -8.45
N VAL A 10 11.27 -2.27 -9.34
CA VAL A 10 9.95 -2.44 -9.96
C VAL A 10 8.88 -2.75 -8.90
N MET A 11 9.21 -3.64 -7.95
CA MET A 11 8.31 -3.94 -6.84
C MET A 11 8.05 -2.71 -5.96
N SER A 12 9.09 -1.98 -5.58
CA SER A 12 8.97 -0.79 -4.71
C SER A 12 8.15 0.31 -5.37
N VAL A 13 8.38 0.60 -6.65
CA VAL A 13 7.60 1.61 -7.40
C VAL A 13 6.15 1.16 -7.56
N GLY A 14 5.91 -0.11 -7.89
CA GLY A 14 4.56 -0.66 -8.04
C GLY A 14 3.74 -0.61 -6.75
N MET A 15 4.38 -0.80 -5.59
CA MET A 15 3.70 -0.69 -4.28
C MET A 15 3.53 0.75 -3.81
N ALA A 16 4.38 1.66 -4.25
CA ALA A 16 4.37 3.06 -3.82
C ALA A 16 3.41 3.94 -4.61
N THR A 17 3.08 3.58 -5.84
CA THR A 17 2.20 4.36 -6.73
C THR A 17 0.75 3.88 -6.67
N ILE A 18 -0.19 4.80 -6.87
CA ILE A 18 -1.62 4.51 -6.92
C ILE A 18 -2.07 4.43 -8.38
N SER A 19 -2.85 3.41 -8.73
CA SER A 19 -3.46 3.32 -10.06
C SER A 19 -4.49 4.42 -10.29
N GLY A 20 -4.63 4.90 -11.53
CA GLY A 20 -5.55 5.99 -11.85
C GLY A 20 -7.01 5.69 -11.49
N GLY A 21 -7.47 4.44 -11.64
CA GLY A 21 -8.82 4.04 -11.27
C GLY A 21 -9.08 4.10 -9.77
N VAL A 22 -8.13 3.62 -8.96
CA VAL A 22 -8.21 3.69 -7.49
C VAL A 22 -8.11 5.13 -7.02
N MET A 23 -7.25 5.94 -7.63
CA MET A 23 -7.15 7.37 -7.35
C MET A 23 -8.49 8.09 -7.58
N ALA A 24 -9.17 7.82 -8.69
CA ALA A 24 -10.47 8.38 -9.00
C ALA A 24 -11.53 7.98 -7.95
N ALA A 25 -11.52 6.72 -7.50
CA ALA A 25 -12.39 6.25 -6.44
C ALA A 25 -12.14 7.00 -5.11
N TYR A 26 -10.88 7.16 -4.70
CA TYR A 26 -10.55 7.91 -3.49
C TYR A 26 -10.94 9.39 -3.58
N ILE A 27 -10.75 10.04 -4.72
CA ILE A 27 -11.20 11.43 -4.93
C ILE A 27 -12.71 11.53 -4.76
N GLY A 28 -13.46 10.57 -5.30
CA GLY A 28 -14.92 10.52 -5.13
C GLY A 28 -15.35 10.29 -3.70
N MET A 29 -14.71 9.35 -2.99
CA MET A 29 -15.06 9.03 -1.60
C MET A 29 -14.68 10.14 -0.61
N LEU A 30 -13.50 10.74 -0.76
CA LEU A 30 -13.00 11.76 0.16
C LEU A 30 -13.59 13.15 -0.12
N GLY A 31 -13.84 13.46 -1.38
CA GLY A 31 -14.40 14.75 -1.78
C GLY A 31 -15.92 14.82 -1.72
N GLY A 32 -16.62 13.67 -1.57
CA GLY A 32 -18.07 13.62 -1.51
C GLY A 32 -18.74 14.34 -2.69
N ASP A 33 -19.74 15.18 -2.43
CA ASP A 33 -20.45 15.93 -3.47
C ASP A 33 -19.89 17.34 -3.72
N ASP A 34 -18.87 17.76 -2.94
CA ASP A 34 -18.24 19.06 -3.09
C ASP A 34 -17.15 19.07 -4.17
N PRO A 35 -17.35 19.83 -5.28
CA PRO A 35 -16.35 19.91 -6.37
C PRO A 35 -15.01 20.51 -5.91
N THR A 36 -15.03 21.41 -4.94
CA THR A 36 -13.81 22.07 -4.45
C THR A 36 -12.96 21.11 -3.61
N ALA A 37 -13.59 20.31 -2.76
CA ALA A 37 -12.94 19.25 -2.00
C ALA A 37 -12.38 18.17 -2.92
N ARG A 38 -13.12 17.72 -3.94
CA ARG A 38 -12.63 16.77 -4.96
C ARG A 38 -11.37 17.29 -5.66
N LEU A 39 -11.35 18.56 -6.03
CA LEU A 39 -10.19 19.16 -6.67
C LEU A 39 -8.97 19.20 -5.76
N GLN A 40 -9.16 19.51 -4.48
CA GLN A 40 -8.08 19.52 -3.49
C GLN A 40 -7.51 18.12 -3.28
N PHE A 41 -8.36 17.11 -3.04
CA PHE A 41 -7.91 15.73 -2.89
C PHE A 41 -7.23 15.20 -4.15
N ALA A 42 -7.73 15.56 -5.34
CA ALA A 42 -7.08 15.21 -6.61
C ALA A 42 -5.66 15.78 -6.68
N LYS A 43 -5.47 17.06 -6.34
CA LYS A 43 -4.14 17.69 -6.30
C LYS A 43 -3.20 16.97 -5.34
N TYR A 44 -3.66 16.67 -4.11
CA TYR A 44 -2.83 15.99 -3.12
C TYR A 44 -2.43 14.57 -3.56
N LEU A 45 -3.37 13.79 -4.07
CA LEU A 45 -3.12 12.42 -4.49
C LEU A 45 -2.22 12.36 -5.74
N ILE A 46 -2.44 13.22 -6.71
CA ILE A 46 -1.60 13.29 -7.92
C ILE A 46 -0.18 13.71 -7.53
N THR A 47 -0.04 14.76 -6.72
CA THR A 47 1.27 15.24 -6.28
C THR A 47 2.01 14.17 -5.50
N ALA A 48 1.34 13.50 -4.55
CA ALA A 48 1.93 12.41 -3.79
C ALA A 48 2.37 11.26 -4.71
N SER A 49 1.53 10.83 -5.66
CA SER A 49 1.84 9.74 -6.59
C SER A 49 3.03 10.08 -7.51
N VAL A 50 3.10 11.33 -8.00
CA VAL A 50 4.22 11.78 -8.84
C VAL A 50 5.52 11.86 -8.04
N MET A 51 5.48 12.36 -6.81
CA MET A 51 6.66 12.46 -5.95
C MET A 51 7.15 11.10 -5.45
N THR A 52 6.26 10.13 -5.32
CA THR A 52 6.60 8.80 -4.82
C THR A 52 7.47 8.02 -5.81
N ALA A 53 7.28 8.21 -7.12
CA ALA A 53 8.06 7.50 -8.13
C ALA A 53 9.57 7.76 -8.02
N PRO A 54 10.09 9.00 -8.09
CA PRO A 54 11.51 9.26 -7.89
C PRO A 54 11.99 8.90 -6.48
N GLY A 55 11.16 9.12 -5.45
CA GLY A 55 11.48 8.73 -4.08
C GLY A 55 11.70 7.21 -3.94
N ALA A 56 10.84 6.40 -4.52
CA ALA A 56 10.97 4.94 -4.51
C ALA A 56 12.23 4.48 -5.27
N ILE A 57 12.61 5.15 -6.36
CA ILE A 57 13.84 4.87 -7.10
C ILE A 57 15.08 5.10 -6.21
N VAL A 58 15.15 6.26 -5.58
CA VAL A 58 16.28 6.62 -4.71
C VAL A 58 16.36 5.64 -3.54
N PHE A 59 15.24 5.39 -2.86
CA PHE A 59 15.18 4.51 -1.70
C PHE A 59 15.57 3.07 -2.06
N SER A 60 15.06 2.55 -3.18
CA SER A 60 15.38 1.19 -3.62
C SER A 60 16.87 1.04 -3.97
N LYS A 61 17.51 2.06 -4.53
CA LYS A 61 18.94 2.04 -4.85
C LYS A 61 19.84 2.23 -3.62
N ILE A 62 19.35 2.84 -2.55
CA ILE A 62 20.05 2.90 -1.26
C ILE A 62 20.04 1.52 -0.60
N ILE A 63 18.89 0.80 -0.61
CA ILE A 63 18.77 -0.50 0.02
C ILE A 63 19.50 -1.59 -0.77
N ILE A 64 19.30 -1.63 -2.09
CA ILE A 64 19.92 -2.59 -2.98
C ILE A 64 20.62 -1.84 -4.13
N PRO A 65 21.91 -1.44 -3.93
CA PRO A 65 22.64 -0.72 -4.95
C PRO A 65 22.88 -1.59 -6.20
N GLN A 66 22.97 -0.93 -7.35
CA GLN A 66 23.31 -1.57 -8.61
C GLN A 66 24.82 -1.84 -8.66
N THR A 67 25.23 -3.06 -8.38
CA THR A 67 26.65 -3.46 -8.42
C THR A 67 27.01 -4.24 -9.68
N GLU A 68 26.01 -4.76 -10.40
CA GLU A 68 26.22 -5.52 -11.61
C GLU A 68 26.16 -4.62 -12.85
N SER A 69 26.98 -4.93 -13.85
CA SER A 69 26.94 -4.22 -15.14
C SER A 69 25.58 -4.44 -15.82
N LEU A 70 25.00 -3.36 -16.33
CA LEU A 70 23.79 -3.44 -17.16
C LEU A 70 24.12 -4.25 -18.42
N SER A 71 23.68 -5.49 -18.48
CA SER A 71 23.62 -6.19 -19.77
C SER A 71 22.57 -5.45 -20.60
N HIS A 72 22.95 -4.88 -21.71
CA HIS A 72 22.01 -4.36 -22.72
C HIS A 72 21.17 -5.53 -23.20
N ILE A 73 20.06 -5.79 -22.51
CA ILE A 73 19.04 -6.70 -22.97
C ILE A 73 18.23 -5.89 -23.97
N GLU A 74 18.47 -6.12 -25.26
CA GLU A 74 17.48 -5.78 -26.26
C GLU A 74 16.17 -6.43 -25.81
N ALA A 75 15.22 -5.62 -25.42
CA ALA A 75 13.90 -6.07 -25.01
C ALA A 75 13.18 -6.61 -26.26
N SER A 76 13.52 -7.82 -26.66
CA SER A 76 12.74 -8.53 -27.67
C SER A 76 11.45 -9.01 -26.99
N ILE A 77 10.39 -8.28 -27.21
CA ILE A 77 9.05 -8.71 -26.80
C ILE A 77 8.71 -9.92 -27.68
N PRO A 78 8.52 -11.12 -27.11
CA PRO A 78 8.11 -12.29 -27.90
C PRO A 78 6.71 -12.00 -28.48
N ARG A 79 6.66 -11.71 -29.77
CA ARG A 79 5.40 -11.42 -30.47
C ARG A 79 4.41 -12.60 -30.43
N ASP A 80 4.90 -13.81 -30.27
CA ASP A 80 4.08 -15.03 -30.21
C ASP A 80 3.12 -15.09 -29.01
N LYS A 81 3.37 -14.32 -27.94
CA LYS A 81 2.47 -14.23 -26.78
C LYS A 81 1.40 -13.15 -26.90
N ALA A 82 1.53 -12.22 -27.82
CA ALA A 82 0.62 -11.11 -27.95
C ALA A 82 -0.68 -11.43 -28.72
N GLY A 83 -0.77 -12.64 -29.32
CA GLY A 83 -1.92 -13.04 -30.15
C GLY A 83 -1.68 -12.85 -31.64
N LYS A 84 -2.35 -13.68 -32.47
CA LYS A 84 -2.20 -13.68 -33.93
C LYS A 84 -2.90 -12.49 -34.60
N ASN A 85 -3.93 -11.92 -33.97
CA ASN A 85 -4.74 -10.82 -34.45
C ASN A 85 -5.06 -9.87 -33.29
N ILE A 86 -5.48 -8.62 -33.61
CA ILE A 86 -5.88 -7.61 -32.62
C ILE A 86 -7.00 -8.12 -31.71
N LEU A 87 -7.99 -8.84 -32.26
CA LEU A 87 -9.10 -9.42 -31.51
C LEU A 87 -8.62 -10.53 -30.57
N ASP A 88 -7.68 -11.34 -31.01
CA ASP A 88 -7.07 -12.40 -30.21
C ASP A 88 -6.24 -11.80 -29.05
N ALA A 89 -5.48 -10.75 -29.31
CA ALA A 89 -4.72 -10.03 -28.28
C ALA A 89 -5.66 -9.38 -27.23
N ILE A 90 -6.77 -8.77 -27.66
CA ILE A 90 -7.77 -8.20 -26.73
C ILE A 90 -8.43 -9.31 -25.91
N SER A 91 -8.82 -10.41 -26.54
CA SER A 91 -9.45 -11.54 -25.85
C SER A 91 -8.52 -12.16 -24.80
N ASN A 92 -7.27 -12.42 -25.17
CA ASN A 92 -6.27 -12.98 -24.26
C ASN A 92 -5.97 -12.03 -23.10
N GLY A 93 -5.83 -10.72 -23.39
CA GLY A 93 -5.63 -9.70 -22.37
C GLY A 93 -6.82 -9.58 -21.41
N ALA A 94 -8.05 -9.70 -21.91
CA ALA A 94 -9.26 -9.67 -21.09
C ALA A 94 -9.35 -10.89 -20.17
N ILE A 95 -9.03 -12.08 -20.68
CA ILE A 95 -9.03 -13.33 -19.89
C ILE A 95 -7.95 -13.29 -18.82
N GLU A 96 -6.74 -12.89 -19.16
CA GLU A 96 -5.63 -12.76 -18.20
C GLU A 96 -5.93 -11.69 -17.14
N GLY A 97 -6.47 -10.54 -17.55
CA GLY A 97 -6.88 -9.46 -16.65
C GLY A 97 -7.98 -9.90 -15.68
N LEU A 98 -9.01 -10.62 -16.18
CA LEU A 98 -10.06 -11.17 -15.31
C LEU A 98 -9.51 -12.18 -14.31
N LYS A 99 -8.64 -13.08 -14.76
CA LYS A 99 -8.00 -14.06 -13.87
C LYS A 99 -7.19 -13.40 -12.77
N LEU A 100 -6.42 -12.37 -13.11
CA LEU A 100 -5.67 -11.57 -12.13
C LEU A 100 -6.61 -10.84 -11.16
N ALA A 101 -7.68 -10.22 -11.65
CA ALA A 101 -8.66 -9.52 -10.80
C ALA A 101 -9.32 -10.45 -9.78
N VAL A 102 -9.76 -11.63 -10.21
CA VAL A 102 -10.36 -12.64 -9.31
C VAL A 102 -9.33 -13.15 -8.30
N THR A 103 -8.10 -13.39 -8.72
CA THR A 103 -7.02 -13.84 -7.82
C THR A 103 -6.71 -12.79 -6.76
N VAL A 104 -6.59 -11.52 -7.15
CA VAL A 104 -6.36 -10.42 -6.21
C VAL A 104 -7.53 -10.24 -5.25
N ALA A 105 -8.78 -10.31 -5.75
CA ALA A 105 -9.97 -10.24 -4.90
C ALA A 105 -10.02 -11.37 -3.87
N ALA A 106 -9.70 -12.60 -4.27
CA ALA A 106 -9.64 -13.74 -3.36
C ALA A 106 -8.56 -13.58 -2.29
N LEU A 107 -7.36 -13.12 -2.67
CA LEU A 107 -6.26 -12.84 -1.73
C LEU A 107 -6.64 -11.75 -0.73
N LEU A 108 -7.23 -10.64 -1.20
CA LEU A 108 -7.69 -9.56 -0.32
C LEU A 108 -8.73 -10.05 0.68
N LEU A 109 -9.68 -10.88 0.25
CA LEU A 109 -10.69 -11.46 1.14
C LEU A 109 -10.04 -12.30 2.24
N VAL A 110 -9.06 -13.14 1.89
CA VAL A 110 -8.32 -13.96 2.87
C VAL A 110 -7.54 -13.07 3.84
N PHE A 111 -6.85 -12.05 3.36
CA PHE A 111 -6.11 -11.13 4.23
C PHE A 111 -7.02 -10.36 5.18
N ILE A 112 -8.15 -9.84 4.68
CA ILE A 112 -9.12 -9.14 5.53
C ILE A 112 -9.69 -10.07 6.60
N ALA A 113 -10.03 -11.31 6.24
CA ALA A 113 -10.51 -12.29 7.19
C ALA A 113 -9.44 -12.65 8.24
N MET A 114 -8.17 -12.78 7.83
CA MET A 114 -7.06 -13.05 8.73
C MET A 114 -6.82 -11.89 9.71
N VAL A 115 -6.83 -10.65 9.22
CA VAL A 115 -6.70 -9.46 10.08
C VAL A 115 -7.89 -9.35 11.03
N ALA A 116 -9.11 -9.63 10.58
CA ALA A 116 -10.29 -9.63 11.44
C ALA A 116 -10.18 -10.69 12.55
N LEU A 117 -9.70 -11.89 12.22
CA LEU A 117 -9.43 -12.94 13.19
C LEU A 117 -8.37 -12.52 14.22
N LEU A 118 -7.27 -11.92 13.76
CA LEU A 118 -6.21 -11.39 14.65
C LEU A 118 -6.76 -10.30 15.57
N ASN A 119 -7.58 -9.39 15.05
CA ASN A 119 -8.20 -8.34 15.84
C ASN A 119 -9.15 -8.90 16.91
N TYR A 120 -9.93 -9.92 16.57
CA TYR A 120 -10.78 -10.62 17.54
C TYR A 120 -9.93 -11.27 18.64
N LEU A 121 -8.86 -11.97 18.30
CA LEU A 121 -7.97 -12.60 19.28
C LEU A 121 -7.25 -11.56 20.16
N LEU A 122 -6.76 -10.49 19.58
CA LEU A 122 -6.02 -9.45 20.33
C LEU A 122 -6.95 -8.56 21.15
N GLY A 123 -8.05 -8.07 20.55
CA GLY A 123 -8.95 -7.11 21.19
C GLY A 123 -9.91 -7.76 22.19
N ASP A 124 -10.63 -8.79 21.75
CA ASP A 124 -11.67 -9.40 22.57
C ASP A 124 -11.11 -10.46 23.52
N LEU A 125 -10.19 -11.32 23.06
CA LEU A 125 -9.68 -12.39 23.91
C LEU A 125 -8.56 -11.87 24.83
N ILE A 126 -7.52 -11.23 24.29
CA ILE A 126 -6.38 -10.78 25.09
C ILE A 126 -6.70 -9.43 25.76
N GLY A 127 -7.13 -8.44 25.01
CA GLY A 127 -7.33 -7.07 25.49
C GLY A 127 -8.41 -6.95 26.55
N HIS A 128 -9.48 -7.74 26.45
CA HIS A 128 -10.56 -7.75 27.43
C HIS A 128 -10.20 -8.54 28.67
N TYR A 129 -9.66 -9.77 28.54
CA TYR A 129 -9.31 -10.61 29.70
C TYR A 129 -8.12 -10.11 30.52
N THR A 130 -7.16 -9.45 29.90
CA THR A 130 -5.98 -8.90 30.59
C THR A 130 -6.15 -7.47 31.10
N GLY A 131 -7.27 -6.79 30.75
CA GLY A 131 -7.47 -5.39 31.06
C GLY A 131 -6.60 -4.41 30.27
N LEU A 132 -5.88 -4.89 29.25
CA LEU A 132 -5.02 -4.07 28.40
C LEU A 132 -5.77 -2.95 27.68
N ASN A 133 -7.02 -3.19 27.26
CA ASN A 133 -7.84 -2.17 26.61
C ASN A 133 -8.12 -1.01 27.55
N GLN A 134 -8.36 -1.25 28.84
CA GLN A 134 -8.60 -0.21 29.85
C GLN A 134 -7.32 0.58 30.10
N TRP A 135 -6.21 -0.11 30.34
CA TRP A 135 -4.92 0.50 30.59
C TRP A 135 -4.45 1.38 29.41
N LEU A 136 -4.63 0.90 28.18
CA LEU A 136 -4.30 1.66 26.96
C LEU A 136 -5.20 2.89 26.81
N SER A 137 -6.49 2.77 27.10
CA SER A 137 -7.44 3.88 27.01
C SER A 137 -7.13 4.95 28.05
N GLU A 138 -6.70 4.57 29.25
CA GLU A 138 -6.26 5.51 30.29
C GLU A 138 -5.00 6.26 29.89
N MET A 139 -4.01 5.57 29.30
CA MET A 139 -2.78 6.21 28.81
C MET A 139 -3.00 7.13 27.62
N ALA A 140 -3.88 6.75 26.72
CA ALA A 140 -4.15 7.51 25.50
C ALA A 140 -5.15 8.67 25.71
N GLY A 141 -5.90 8.68 26.82
CA GLY A 141 -6.96 9.67 27.07
C GLY A 141 -8.19 9.55 26.17
N HIS A 142 -8.29 8.50 25.37
CA HIS A 142 -9.43 8.16 24.51
C HIS A 142 -9.59 6.64 24.42
N PRO A 143 -10.78 6.13 24.09
CA PRO A 143 -10.98 4.67 24.00
C PRO A 143 -10.12 4.07 22.89
N VAL A 144 -9.20 3.22 23.29
CA VAL A 144 -8.29 2.47 22.40
C VAL A 144 -8.53 0.99 22.60
N ILE A 145 -8.75 0.28 21.51
CA ILE A 145 -8.83 -1.18 21.49
C ILE A 145 -7.48 -1.72 21.08
N PHE A 146 -6.96 -2.68 21.82
CA PHE A 146 -5.73 -3.39 21.46
C PHE A 146 -6.00 -4.28 20.25
N ASN A 147 -5.67 -3.79 19.07
CA ASN A 147 -5.84 -4.48 17.79
C ASN A 147 -4.51 -4.54 17.03
N PHE A 148 -4.49 -5.32 15.96
CA PHE A 148 -3.31 -5.50 15.13
C PHE A 148 -2.79 -4.16 14.56
N GLN A 149 -3.70 -3.27 14.17
CA GLN A 149 -3.35 -1.94 13.66
C GLN A 149 -2.67 -1.07 14.72
N THR A 150 -3.14 -1.12 15.96
CA THR A 150 -2.52 -0.38 17.08
C THR A 150 -1.10 -0.89 17.35
N LEU A 151 -0.90 -2.20 17.31
CA LEU A 151 0.40 -2.82 17.53
C LEU A 151 1.39 -2.42 16.43
N ILE A 152 0.98 -2.52 15.18
CA ILE A 152 1.80 -2.07 14.04
C ILE A 152 2.00 -0.56 14.09
N GLY A 153 0.97 0.21 14.44
CA GLY A 153 1.07 1.66 14.61
C GLY A 153 2.18 2.07 15.57
N TRP A 154 2.34 1.36 16.69
CA TRP A 154 3.44 1.61 17.61
C TRP A 154 4.82 1.35 17.00
N ILE A 155 4.95 0.30 16.20
CA ILE A 155 6.20 0.00 15.49
C ILE A 155 6.51 1.10 14.46
N PHE A 156 5.49 1.67 13.82
CA PHE A 156 5.65 2.73 12.83
C PHE A 156 5.76 4.14 13.42
N THR A 157 5.40 4.34 14.68
CA THR A 157 5.54 5.64 15.36
C THR A 157 6.97 6.20 15.29
N PRO A 158 8.05 5.47 15.63
CA PRO A 158 9.40 5.99 15.50
C PRO A 158 9.79 6.28 14.03
N ILE A 159 9.25 5.52 13.08
CA ILE A 159 9.48 5.76 11.65
C ILE A 159 8.80 7.06 11.23
N ALA A 160 7.56 7.32 11.65
CA ALA A 160 6.86 8.57 11.41
C ALA A 160 7.62 9.78 11.98
N TRP A 161 8.22 9.62 13.17
CA TRP A 161 9.06 10.66 13.77
C TRP A 161 10.31 10.93 12.94
N ILE A 162 11.01 9.91 12.46
CA ILE A 162 12.18 10.05 11.58
C ILE A 162 11.81 10.73 10.25
N MET A 163 10.58 10.50 9.75
CA MET A 163 10.05 11.17 8.56
C MET A 163 9.76 12.66 8.77
N GLY A 164 9.92 13.19 9.98
CA GLY A 164 9.73 14.61 10.29
C GLY A 164 8.32 15.00 10.72
N VAL A 165 7.48 14.04 11.10
CA VAL A 165 6.15 14.32 11.65
C VAL A 165 6.28 14.92 13.04
N CYS A 166 5.46 15.94 13.35
CA CYS A 166 5.42 16.57 14.65
C CYS A 166 5.08 15.57 15.75
N ASN A 167 5.72 15.68 16.93
CA ASN A 167 5.52 14.75 18.05
C ASN A 167 4.06 14.55 18.45
N ALA A 168 3.22 15.58 18.31
CA ALA A 168 1.80 15.51 18.63
C ALA A 168 1.04 14.55 17.69
N ASP A 169 1.45 14.47 16.42
CA ASP A 169 0.76 13.71 15.38
C ASP A 169 1.43 12.38 15.04
N THR A 170 2.62 12.12 15.61
CA THR A 170 3.43 10.94 15.29
C THR A 170 2.68 9.64 15.53
N GLY A 171 1.94 9.53 16.64
CA GLY A 171 1.13 8.36 16.97
C GLY A 171 -0.02 8.17 15.98
N TYR A 172 -0.63 9.27 15.56
CA TYR A 172 -1.73 9.24 14.57
C TYR A 172 -1.23 8.78 13.20
N VAL A 173 -0.13 9.34 12.74
CA VAL A 173 0.50 8.95 11.47
C VAL A 173 1.03 7.51 11.53
N GLY A 174 1.60 7.09 12.66
CA GLY A 174 2.02 5.71 12.90
C GLY A 174 0.86 4.72 12.77
N SER A 175 -0.30 5.02 13.36
CA SER A 175 -1.50 4.18 13.25
C SER A 175 -2.06 4.14 11.82
N LEU A 176 -2.02 5.25 11.08
CA LEU A 176 -2.42 5.29 9.67
C LEU A 176 -1.49 4.44 8.79
N LEU A 177 -0.19 4.49 9.04
CA LEU A 177 0.79 3.61 8.37
C LEU A 177 0.51 2.15 8.68
N GLY A 178 0.21 1.83 9.94
CA GLY A 178 -0.17 0.48 10.37
C GLY A 178 -1.47 -0.03 9.75
N THR A 179 -2.41 0.86 9.47
CA THR A 179 -3.68 0.49 8.81
C THR A 179 -3.50 0.20 7.31
N LYS A 180 -2.46 0.78 6.70
CA LYS A 180 -2.17 0.60 5.26
C LYS A 180 -1.52 -0.76 4.95
N ILE A 181 -0.86 -1.38 5.91
CA ILE A 181 -0.16 -2.66 5.79
C ILE A 181 -1.10 -3.82 6.09
#